data_48c027a6c3aff7190a025825dc9276af
#
_entry.id   48c027a6c3aff7190a025825dc9276af
#
_cell.length_a   1.000
_cell.length_b   1.000
_cell.length_c   1.000
_cell.angle_alpha   90.00
_cell.angle_beta   90.00
_cell.angle_gamma   90.00
#
_symmetry.space_group_name_H-M   'P 1'
#
loop_
_entity.id
_entity.type
_entity.pdbx_description
1 polymer ?
#
loop_
_entity_poly.entity_id
_entity_poly.type
_entity_poly.pdbx_seq_one_letter_code
_entity_poly.pdbx_strand_id
1 'polypeptide(L)'
;LGHSRSLFVNASTWALMMTGRVVGMHNAVGRSPDASLRRLVARLGEPVVRESVNQAMRIMGRQFVMGRSIENAIERAEKWEKRGYSYSYDMLGEAARTMDDARGYFRRYKHAIKKIGESAGGRGPIEGPGISVKLSGLHPRYEVANHERVMDELLPRLRALCADAAQYDIGLNIDAEEADRLDISLDCIEAISGDSEFSNWQGFGVVVQAYQKRAPYVLDVLADMGRRHDRRFMVRLVKGAYWDMEIKRAQEMGVEDYPVFTRKVNTDVSYLGCARKLFANTDVFYPQLATHNAHSISSVLEFAGNSRDFEFQRLHGMG
;
A
#
# COMPACT_ATOMS: atom_id res chain seq x y z
N LEU A 1 -28.17 12.20 -19.74
CA LEU A 1 -27.29 11.81 -18.67
C LEU A 1 -28.15 11.63 -17.42
N GLY A 2 -28.40 10.37 -17.00
CA GLY A 2 -29.31 10.02 -15.93
C GLY A 2 -28.80 10.47 -14.55
N HIS A 3 -29.72 10.86 -13.67
CA HIS A 3 -29.41 11.13 -12.27
C HIS A 3 -29.08 9.81 -11.56
N SER A 4 -27.84 9.68 -11.07
CA SER A 4 -27.44 8.58 -10.19
C SER A 4 -27.84 8.90 -8.74
N ARG A 5 -28.17 7.87 -7.96
CA ARG A 5 -28.36 7.98 -6.51
C ARG A 5 -27.03 8.26 -5.76
N SER A 6 -25.91 8.11 -6.42
CA SER A 6 -24.58 8.42 -5.86
C SER A 6 -24.26 9.91 -6.08
N LEU A 7 -24.06 10.63 -4.99
CA LEU A 7 -23.64 12.04 -4.99
C LEU A 7 -22.29 12.21 -5.72
N PHE A 8 -21.48 11.17 -5.72
CA PHE A 8 -20.18 11.12 -6.37
C PHE A 8 -20.29 11.03 -7.89
N VAL A 9 -21.17 10.15 -8.41
CA VAL A 9 -21.41 10.05 -9.85
C VAL A 9 -21.97 11.36 -10.39
N ASN A 10 -22.83 12.01 -9.62
CA ASN A 10 -23.37 13.34 -9.96
C ASN A 10 -22.26 14.41 -9.93
N ALA A 11 -21.39 14.43 -8.92
CA ALA A 11 -20.28 15.38 -8.83
C ALA A 11 -19.23 15.16 -9.94
N SER A 12 -18.91 13.90 -10.26
CA SER A 12 -18.00 13.56 -11.37
C SER A 12 -18.61 13.95 -12.72
N THR A 13 -19.91 13.72 -12.91
CA THR A 13 -20.66 14.13 -14.10
C THR A 13 -20.68 15.66 -14.22
N TRP A 14 -20.87 16.38 -13.10
CA TRP A 14 -20.79 17.85 -13.07
C TRP A 14 -19.39 18.38 -13.38
N ALA A 15 -18.34 17.75 -12.83
CA ALA A 15 -16.94 18.10 -13.12
C ALA A 15 -16.61 17.84 -14.60
N LEU A 16 -17.05 16.71 -15.17
CA LEU A 16 -16.92 16.40 -16.59
C LEU A 16 -17.73 17.33 -17.48
N MET A 17 -18.97 17.73 -17.08
CA MET A 17 -19.76 18.73 -17.81
C MET A 17 -19.12 20.12 -17.77
N MET A 18 -18.53 20.51 -16.63
CA MET A 18 -17.78 21.78 -16.55
C MET A 18 -16.54 21.72 -17.42
N THR A 19 -15.78 20.62 -17.38
CA THR A 19 -14.61 20.40 -18.26
C THR A 19 -15.04 20.27 -19.72
N GLY A 20 -16.14 19.56 -20.01
CA GLY A 20 -16.68 19.42 -21.36
C GLY A 20 -17.27 20.73 -21.93
N ARG A 21 -17.86 21.61 -21.10
CA ARG A 21 -18.23 22.96 -21.51
C ARG A 21 -17.01 23.83 -21.79
N VAL A 22 -15.96 23.71 -20.99
CA VAL A 22 -14.68 24.38 -21.25
C VAL A 22 -14.04 23.88 -22.55
N VAL A 23 -14.10 22.55 -22.81
CA VAL A 23 -13.61 21.91 -24.05
C VAL A 23 -14.57 22.17 -25.23
N GLY A 24 -15.89 22.14 -25.03
CA GLY A 24 -16.87 22.43 -26.09
C GLY A 24 -16.89 23.88 -26.55
N MET A 25 -16.45 24.84 -25.72
CA MET A 25 -16.13 26.21 -26.13
C MET A 25 -14.84 26.30 -26.96
N HIS A 26 -14.11 25.19 -27.09
CA HIS A 26 -12.88 25.09 -27.86
C HIS A 26 -13.10 24.91 -29.36
N ASN A 27 -14.24 24.39 -29.81
CA ASN A 27 -14.59 24.24 -31.22
C ASN A 27 -15.02 25.54 -31.91
N ALA A 28 -15.12 26.62 -31.14
CA ALA A 28 -15.33 27.97 -31.67
C ALA A 28 -14.07 28.82 -31.47
N VAL A 29 -13.16 28.75 -32.44
CA VAL A 29 -11.99 29.64 -32.59
C VAL A 29 -10.81 29.43 -31.62
N GLY A 30 -9.81 28.72 -32.03
CA GLY A 30 -8.33 28.84 -31.80
C GLY A 30 -7.79 29.43 -30.49
N ARG A 31 -8.36 29.12 -29.31
CA ARG A 31 -7.91 29.68 -28.03
C ARG A 31 -7.50 28.56 -27.07
N SER A 32 -6.30 28.70 -26.50
CA SER A 32 -5.72 27.74 -25.57
C SER A 32 -6.60 27.51 -24.32
N PRO A 33 -6.58 26.30 -23.68
CA PRO A 33 -7.28 26.00 -22.41
C PRO A 33 -6.97 27.02 -21.32
N ASP A 34 -5.73 27.53 -21.27
CA ASP A 34 -5.28 28.55 -20.33
C ASP A 34 -6.04 29.87 -20.42
N ALA A 35 -6.43 30.29 -21.62
CA ALA A 35 -7.17 31.54 -21.81
C ALA A 35 -8.62 31.45 -21.32
N SER A 36 -9.22 30.26 -21.36
CA SER A 36 -10.57 30.01 -20.85
C SER A 36 -10.57 29.92 -19.32
N LEU A 37 -9.58 29.27 -18.74
CA LEU A 37 -9.39 29.20 -17.29
C LEU A 37 -9.08 30.59 -16.71
N ARG A 38 -8.19 31.39 -17.31
CA ARG A 38 -7.89 32.77 -16.92
C ARG A 38 -9.12 33.67 -16.94
N ARG A 39 -10.01 33.51 -17.93
CA ARG A 39 -11.27 34.27 -18.00
C ARG A 39 -12.28 33.84 -16.94
N LEU A 40 -12.35 32.54 -16.60
CA LEU A 40 -13.17 32.03 -15.51
C LEU A 40 -12.68 32.58 -14.16
N VAL A 41 -11.36 32.55 -13.94
CA VAL A 41 -10.72 33.12 -12.74
C VAL A 41 -10.96 34.64 -12.64
N ALA A 42 -10.83 35.37 -13.75
CA ALA A 42 -11.08 36.81 -13.79
C ALA A 42 -12.55 37.18 -13.54
N ARG A 43 -13.50 36.31 -13.93
CA ARG A 43 -14.95 36.54 -13.71
C ARG A 43 -15.44 36.16 -12.32
N LEU A 44 -14.93 35.07 -11.74
CA LEU A 44 -15.43 34.52 -10.47
C LEU A 44 -14.56 34.96 -9.28
N GLY A 45 -13.39 35.53 -9.54
CA GLY A 45 -12.39 35.82 -8.52
C GLY A 45 -11.60 34.57 -8.12
N GLU A 46 -10.29 34.72 -7.92
CA GLU A 46 -9.39 33.63 -7.53
C GLU A 46 -9.86 32.86 -6.28
N PRO A 47 -10.38 33.52 -5.21
CA PRO A 47 -10.80 32.80 -4.00
C PRO A 47 -11.94 31.79 -4.25
N VAL A 48 -12.91 32.14 -5.10
CA VAL A 48 -14.06 31.26 -5.40
C VAL A 48 -13.62 30.06 -6.22
N VAL A 49 -12.76 30.26 -7.22
CA VAL A 49 -12.20 29.17 -8.04
C VAL A 49 -11.34 28.26 -7.19
N ARG A 50 -10.48 28.82 -6.34
CA ARG A 50 -9.63 28.06 -5.41
C ARG A 50 -10.47 27.20 -4.45
N GLU A 51 -11.49 27.78 -3.83
CA GLU A 51 -12.35 27.02 -2.92
C GLU A 51 -13.15 25.94 -3.65
N SER A 52 -13.66 26.22 -4.85
CA SER A 52 -14.38 25.22 -5.66
C SER A 52 -13.47 24.05 -6.05
N VAL A 53 -12.22 24.33 -6.44
CA VAL A 53 -11.23 23.28 -6.74
C VAL A 53 -10.87 22.50 -5.48
N ASN A 54 -10.65 23.20 -4.36
CA ASN A 54 -10.38 22.54 -3.07
C ASN A 54 -11.55 21.64 -2.63
N GLN A 55 -12.78 22.05 -2.82
CA GLN A 55 -13.95 21.23 -2.51
C GLN A 55 -14.05 20.01 -3.44
N ALA A 56 -13.82 20.19 -4.74
CA ALA A 56 -13.78 19.06 -5.70
C ALA A 56 -12.67 18.07 -5.34
N MET A 57 -11.48 18.55 -5.02
CA MET A 57 -10.35 17.72 -4.57
C MET A 57 -10.67 17.00 -3.24
N ARG A 58 -11.32 17.68 -2.30
CA ARG A 58 -11.77 17.05 -1.04
C ARG A 58 -12.79 15.94 -1.27
N ILE A 59 -13.74 16.15 -2.19
CA ILE A 59 -14.76 15.15 -2.51
C ILE A 59 -14.11 13.91 -3.16
N MET A 60 -13.25 14.13 -4.15
CA MET A 60 -12.49 13.02 -4.80
C MET A 60 -11.53 12.35 -3.82
N GLY A 61 -10.78 13.13 -3.06
CA GLY A 61 -9.83 12.61 -2.07
C GLY A 61 -10.49 11.76 -1.00
N ARG A 62 -11.71 12.12 -0.54
CA ARG A 62 -12.45 11.34 0.46
C ARG A 62 -12.81 9.92 0.01
N GLN A 63 -12.81 9.65 -1.28
CA GLN A 63 -13.06 8.30 -1.78
C GLN A 63 -11.84 7.40 -1.60
N PHE A 64 -10.63 7.93 -1.81
CA PHE A 64 -9.40 7.14 -1.84
C PHE A 64 -8.54 7.32 -0.59
N VAL A 65 -8.74 8.42 0.15
CA VAL A 65 -8.01 8.71 1.38
C VAL A 65 -8.94 8.54 2.57
N MET A 66 -8.60 7.60 3.45
CA MET A 66 -9.43 7.26 4.62
C MET A 66 -9.55 8.42 5.60
N GLY A 67 -8.48 9.17 5.83
CA GLY A 67 -8.47 10.33 6.73
C GLY A 67 -7.29 11.25 6.52
N ARG A 68 -7.35 12.46 7.08
CA ARG A 68 -6.24 13.42 7.10
C ARG A 68 -5.24 13.13 8.22
N SER A 69 -5.71 12.46 9.26
CA SER A 69 -4.93 11.97 10.38
C SER A 69 -5.35 10.54 10.69
N ILE A 70 -4.55 9.84 11.47
CA ILE A 70 -4.86 8.47 11.87
C ILE A 70 -6.13 8.40 12.71
N GLU A 71 -6.39 9.38 13.58
CA GLU A 71 -7.60 9.46 14.39
C GLU A 71 -8.85 9.57 13.52
N ASN A 72 -8.80 10.45 12.51
CA ASN A 72 -9.91 10.60 11.57
C ASN A 72 -10.13 9.35 10.71
N ALA A 73 -9.06 8.63 10.37
CA ALA A 73 -9.15 7.38 9.64
C ALA A 73 -9.80 6.29 10.50
N ILE A 74 -9.41 6.15 11.77
CA ILE A 74 -9.98 5.20 12.74
C ILE A 74 -11.47 5.49 12.97
N GLU A 75 -11.85 6.74 13.23
CA GLU A 75 -13.26 7.13 13.39
C GLU A 75 -14.11 6.72 12.19
N ARG A 76 -13.60 6.92 10.97
CA ARG A 76 -14.31 6.53 9.75
C ARG A 76 -14.37 5.03 9.51
N ALA A 77 -13.39 4.28 10.04
CA ALA A 77 -13.34 2.82 9.95
C ALA A 77 -14.44 2.15 10.76
N GLU A 78 -14.82 2.70 11.93
CA GLU A 78 -15.77 2.09 12.87
C GLU A 78 -17.08 1.59 12.20
N LYS A 79 -17.61 2.35 11.25
CA LYS A 79 -18.83 1.98 10.53
C LYS A 79 -18.68 0.67 9.75
N TRP A 80 -17.50 0.42 9.22
CA TRP A 80 -17.20 -0.75 8.40
C TRP A 80 -16.68 -1.91 9.25
N GLU A 81 -15.96 -1.61 10.32
CA GLU A 81 -15.55 -2.62 11.32
C GLU A 81 -16.78 -3.32 11.91
N LYS A 82 -17.87 -2.59 12.19
CA LYS A 82 -19.16 -3.17 12.59
C LYS A 82 -19.78 -4.13 11.57
N ARG A 83 -19.25 -4.16 10.33
CA ARG A 83 -19.65 -5.06 9.24
C ARG A 83 -18.64 -6.18 9.00
N GLY A 84 -17.64 -6.33 9.89
CA GLY A 84 -16.61 -7.36 9.80
C GLY A 84 -15.41 -7.01 8.92
N TYR A 85 -15.21 -5.72 8.56
CA TYR A 85 -13.97 -5.29 7.91
C TYR A 85 -12.92 -4.93 8.95
N SER A 86 -11.66 -5.30 8.69
CA SER A 86 -10.50 -4.76 9.38
C SER A 86 -9.70 -3.85 8.43
N TYR A 87 -8.77 -3.08 8.98
CA TYR A 87 -7.98 -2.13 8.21
C TYR A 87 -6.49 -2.30 8.48
N SER A 88 -5.70 -2.38 7.41
CA SER A 88 -4.26 -2.11 7.46
C SER A 88 -4.05 -0.68 6.99
N TYR A 89 -3.69 0.21 7.94
CA TYR A 89 -3.51 1.62 7.65
C TYR A 89 -2.17 1.86 6.98
N ASP A 90 -2.17 2.65 5.91
CA ASP A 90 -0.97 3.10 5.20
C ASP A 90 -0.82 4.61 5.38
N MET A 91 0.27 5.01 6.00
CA MET A 91 0.63 6.42 6.17
C MET A 91 1.20 6.95 4.85
N LEU A 92 0.47 7.85 4.19
CA LEU A 92 0.96 8.46 2.96
C LEU A 92 2.29 9.17 3.16
N GLY A 93 3.22 8.90 2.28
CA GLY A 93 4.57 9.43 2.25
C GLY A 93 5.62 8.33 2.30
N GLU A 94 6.50 8.36 1.33
CA GLU A 94 7.61 7.44 1.14
C GLU A 94 8.84 8.21 0.67
N ALA A 95 9.99 7.54 0.57
CA ALA A 95 11.23 8.10 0.07
C ALA A 95 11.67 9.37 0.84
N ALA A 96 12.05 9.22 2.11
CA ALA A 96 12.70 10.28 2.86
C ALA A 96 13.93 10.81 2.09
N ARG A 97 14.04 12.11 1.91
CA ARG A 97 15.17 12.74 1.19
C ARG A 97 16.31 13.12 2.13
N THR A 98 15.95 13.39 3.37
CA THR A 98 16.89 13.78 4.45
C THR A 98 16.65 12.94 5.69
N MET A 99 17.63 12.96 6.61
CA MET A 99 17.46 12.33 7.93
C MET A 99 16.38 13.01 8.76
N ASP A 100 16.09 14.29 8.52
CA ASP A 100 15.02 15.00 9.20
C ASP A 100 13.65 14.52 8.70
N ASP A 101 13.51 14.25 7.39
CA ASP A 101 12.31 13.61 6.84
C ASP A 101 12.12 12.24 7.48
N ALA A 102 13.17 11.41 7.49
CA ALA A 102 13.13 10.07 8.08
C ALA A 102 12.73 10.09 9.56
N ARG A 103 13.28 11.02 10.36
CA ARG A 103 12.87 11.25 11.75
C ARG A 103 11.40 11.69 11.83
N GLY A 104 10.95 12.51 10.88
CA GLY A 104 9.55 12.95 10.75
C GLY A 104 8.61 11.78 10.48
N TYR A 105 8.93 10.91 9.51
CA TYR A 105 8.15 9.71 9.20
C TYR A 105 8.14 8.73 10.37
N PHE A 106 9.27 8.47 10.98
CA PHE A 106 9.37 7.59 12.15
C PHE A 106 8.46 8.04 13.30
N ARG A 107 8.45 9.33 13.65
CA ARG A 107 7.53 9.85 14.68
C ARG A 107 6.07 9.67 14.30
N ARG A 108 5.72 9.87 13.03
CA ARG A 108 4.35 9.66 12.53
C ARG A 108 3.94 8.20 12.60
N TYR A 109 4.82 7.26 12.22
CA TYR A 109 4.57 5.83 12.37
C TYR A 109 4.35 5.44 13.83
N LYS A 110 5.20 5.90 14.75
CA LYS A 110 5.03 5.64 16.20
C LYS A 110 3.68 6.17 16.71
N HIS A 111 3.31 7.38 16.32
CA HIS A 111 2.02 7.95 16.68
C HIS A 111 0.85 7.14 16.10
N ALA A 112 0.94 6.73 14.84
CA ALA A 112 -0.08 5.92 14.19
C ALA A 112 -0.22 4.54 14.85
N ILE A 113 0.87 3.83 15.09
CA ILE A 113 0.89 2.52 15.76
C ILE A 113 0.22 2.62 17.14
N LYS A 114 0.55 3.65 17.93
CA LYS A 114 -0.08 3.91 19.22
C LYS A 114 -1.60 4.07 19.08
N LYS A 115 -2.07 4.89 18.15
CA LYS A 115 -3.51 5.15 17.95
C LYS A 115 -4.26 3.93 17.44
N ILE A 116 -3.67 3.20 16.51
CA ILE A 116 -4.21 1.93 16.00
C ILE A 116 -4.28 0.91 17.13
N GLY A 117 -3.19 0.77 17.91
CA GLY A 117 -3.13 -0.14 19.05
C GLY A 117 -4.17 0.16 20.13
N GLU A 118 -4.34 1.45 20.49
CA GLU A 118 -5.41 1.89 21.41
C GLU A 118 -6.81 1.50 20.89
N SER A 119 -7.03 1.52 19.57
CA SER A 119 -8.32 1.16 18.94
C SER A 119 -8.50 -0.34 18.71
N ALA A 120 -7.42 -1.11 18.75
CA ALA A 120 -7.46 -2.56 18.45
C ALA A 120 -8.25 -3.37 19.47
N GLY A 121 -8.28 -2.94 20.74
CA GLY A 121 -9.08 -3.58 21.79
C GLY A 121 -8.67 -5.03 22.09
N GLY A 122 -7.40 -5.41 21.84
CA GLY A 122 -6.89 -6.76 22.09
C GLY A 122 -7.39 -7.82 21.10
N ARG A 123 -7.84 -7.43 19.90
CA ARG A 123 -8.36 -8.36 18.87
C ARG A 123 -7.26 -9.20 18.20
N GLY A 124 -6.00 -8.85 18.42
CA GLY A 124 -4.87 -9.52 17.78
C GLY A 124 -4.65 -9.08 16.33
N PRO A 125 -3.59 -9.58 15.68
CA PRO A 125 -3.14 -9.08 14.37
C PRO A 125 -4.03 -9.52 13.20
N ILE A 126 -4.84 -10.57 13.33
CA ILE A 126 -5.72 -11.09 12.27
C ILE A 126 -7.07 -10.36 12.28
N GLU A 127 -7.73 -10.31 13.44
CA GLU A 127 -9.07 -9.73 13.59
C GLU A 127 -9.01 -8.21 13.84
N GLY A 128 -7.89 -7.72 14.32
CA GLY A 128 -7.66 -6.31 14.63
C GLY A 128 -7.12 -5.51 13.44
N PRO A 129 -7.00 -4.19 13.62
CA PRO A 129 -6.36 -3.32 12.65
C PRO A 129 -4.84 -3.50 12.67
N GLY A 130 -4.19 -3.17 11.55
CA GLY A 130 -2.74 -3.16 11.40
C GLY A 130 -2.23 -1.91 10.71
N ILE A 131 -0.92 -1.90 10.43
CA ILE A 131 -0.25 -0.80 9.74
C ILE A 131 0.70 -1.33 8.67
N SER A 132 0.86 -0.58 7.58
CA SER A 132 1.91 -0.79 6.58
C SER A 132 3.02 0.22 6.76
N VAL A 133 4.28 -0.22 6.63
CA VAL A 133 5.48 0.59 6.79
C VAL A 133 6.34 0.50 5.54
N LYS A 134 6.72 1.64 4.97
CA LYS A 134 7.68 1.75 3.88
C LYS A 134 9.07 2.06 4.44
N LEU A 135 10.03 1.19 4.15
CA LEU A 135 11.40 1.33 4.66
C LEU A 135 12.09 2.58 4.11
N SER A 136 11.77 2.99 2.88
CA SER A 136 12.28 4.24 2.31
C SER A 136 11.85 5.51 3.09
N GLY A 137 10.78 5.43 3.86
CA GLY A 137 10.38 6.48 4.79
C GLY A 137 11.25 6.56 6.03
N LEU A 138 11.97 5.50 6.37
CA LEU A 138 12.78 5.42 7.60
C LEU A 138 14.24 5.82 7.40
N HIS A 139 14.73 5.87 6.15
CA HIS A 139 16.11 6.24 5.86
C HIS A 139 16.28 6.82 4.44
N PRO A 140 16.99 7.98 4.27
CA PRO A 140 17.14 8.63 2.96
C PRO A 140 18.09 7.90 1.99
N ARG A 141 18.88 6.96 2.49
CA ARG A 141 19.81 6.13 1.72
C ARG A 141 19.47 4.65 1.84
N TYR A 142 18.16 4.33 1.70
CA TYR A 142 17.67 2.97 1.67
C TYR A 142 17.96 2.32 0.31
N GLU A 143 19.19 1.87 0.16
CA GLU A 143 19.77 1.32 -1.06
C GLU A 143 20.79 0.22 -0.70
N VAL A 144 20.92 -0.81 -1.54
CA VAL A 144 21.89 -1.92 -1.33
C VAL A 144 23.33 -1.39 -1.21
N ALA A 145 23.69 -0.36 -1.99
CA ALA A 145 25.02 0.26 -1.92
C ALA A 145 25.36 0.89 -0.55
N ASN A 146 24.36 1.11 0.29
CA ASN A 146 24.51 1.65 1.65
C ASN A 146 24.12 0.62 2.72
N HIS A 147 24.30 -0.67 2.45
CA HIS A 147 23.82 -1.78 3.29
C HIS A 147 24.22 -1.63 4.77
N GLU A 148 25.51 -1.50 5.10
CA GLU A 148 25.96 -1.36 6.48
C GLU A 148 25.26 -0.21 7.19
N ARG A 149 25.21 0.94 6.54
CA ARG A 149 24.54 2.14 7.08
C ARG A 149 23.02 1.93 7.28
N VAL A 150 22.38 1.20 6.40
CA VAL A 150 20.95 0.86 6.55
C VAL A 150 20.76 -0.06 7.75
N MET A 151 21.59 -1.07 7.91
CA MET A 151 21.51 -1.96 9.06
C MET A 151 21.79 -1.23 10.38
N ASP A 152 22.71 -0.27 10.40
CA ASP A 152 23.05 0.50 11.60
C ASP A 152 22.03 1.59 11.95
N GLU A 153 21.42 2.24 10.95
CA GLU A 153 20.60 3.44 11.18
C GLU A 153 19.10 3.21 10.94
N LEU A 154 18.69 2.36 9.98
CA LEU A 154 17.29 2.07 9.68
C LEU A 154 16.75 0.93 10.54
N LEU A 155 17.48 -0.19 10.61
CA LEU A 155 17.02 -1.38 11.33
C LEU A 155 16.64 -1.10 12.80
N PRO A 156 17.36 -0.29 13.60
CA PRO A 156 16.93 0.07 14.94
C PRO A 156 15.58 0.81 14.98
N ARG A 157 15.28 1.62 13.95
CA ARG A 157 13.98 2.31 13.84
C ARG A 157 12.87 1.33 13.51
N LEU A 158 13.12 0.43 12.55
CA LEU A 158 12.16 -0.64 12.23
C LEU A 158 11.88 -1.50 13.45
N ARG A 159 12.93 -1.93 14.17
CA ARG A 159 12.82 -2.69 15.41
C ARG A 159 11.94 -1.98 16.45
N ALA A 160 12.12 -0.67 16.62
CA ALA A 160 11.32 0.12 17.55
C ALA A 160 9.84 0.22 17.12
N LEU A 161 9.53 0.24 15.81
CA LEU A 161 8.15 0.18 15.31
C LEU A 161 7.54 -1.21 15.52
N CYS A 162 8.31 -2.27 15.29
CA CYS A 162 7.88 -3.64 15.57
C CYS A 162 7.60 -3.85 17.06
N ALA A 163 8.44 -3.33 17.95
CA ALA A 163 8.22 -3.40 19.40
C ALA A 163 6.93 -2.69 19.83
N ASP A 164 6.68 -1.49 19.29
CA ASP A 164 5.41 -0.78 19.57
C ASP A 164 4.21 -1.59 19.03
N ALA A 165 4.29 -2.17 17.83
CA ALA A 165 3.21 -2.98 17.26
C ALA A 165 2.97 -4.28 18.04
N ALA A 166 4.04 -4.95 18.44
CA ALA A 166 3.98 -6.17 19.27
C ALA A 166 3.38 -5.89 20.65
N GLN A 167 3.70 -4.75 21.27
CA GLN A 167 3.12 -4.33 22.55
C GLN A 167 1.59 -4.23 22.50
N TYR A 168 1.03 -3.79 21.37
CA TYR A 168 -0.42 -3.68 21.14
C TYR A 168 -1.01 -4.93 20.49
N ASP A 169 -0.21 -5.92 20.15
CA ASP A 169 -0.60 -7.11 19.40
C ASP A 169 -1.38 -6.79 18.12
N ILE A 170 -0.84 -5.87 17.31
CA ILE A 170 -1.40 -5.49 16.00
C ILE A 170 -0.49 -5.94 14.86
N GLY A 171 -1.05 -6.07 13.64
CA GLY A 171 -0.28 -6.38 12.44
C GLY A 171 0.59 -5.19 11.99
N LEU A 172 1.85 -5.48 11.60
CA LEU A 172 2.74 -4.54 10.92
C LEU A 172 3.32 -5.20 9.68
N ASN A 173 2.95 -4.70 8.51
CA ASN A 173 3.46 -5.19 7.23
C ASN A 173 4.56 -4.29 6.68
N ILE A 174 5.69 -4.89 6.29
CA ILE A 174 6.71 -4.20 5.50
C ILE A 174 6.23 -4.16 4.05
N ASP A 175 5.99 -2.97 3.53
CA ASP A 175 5.60 -2.79 2.14
C ASP A 175 6.78 -3.08 1.20
N ALA A 176 6.49 -3.75 0.07
CA ALA A 176 7.46 -3.93 -0.98
C ALA A 176 7.54 -2.66 -1.83
N GLU A 177 8.75 -2.25 -2.13
CA GLU A 177 9.07 -1.07 -2.93
C GLU A 177 9.72 -1.48 -4.26
N GLU A 178 10.63 -0.69 -4.83
CA GLU A 178 11.25 -0.99 -6.12
C GLU A 178 12.08 -2.28 -6.09
N ALA A 179 12.22 -2.92 -7.24
CA ALA A 179 12.85 -4.23 -7.35
C ALA A 179 14.32 -4.27 -6.88
N ASP A 180 15.05 -3.17 -6.99
CA ASP A 180 16.44 -3.06 -6.55
C ASP A 180 16.59 -2.91 -5.02
N ARG A 181 15.49 -2.67 -4.31
CA ARG A 181 15.45 -2.62 -2.84
C ARG A 181 15.07 -3.95 -2.20
N LEU A 182 14.72 -4.96 -3.01
CA LEU A 182 14.22 -6.23 -2.49
C LEU A 182 15.25 -6.92 -1.58
N ASP A 183 16.51 -6.97 -2.00
CA ASP A 183 17.55 -7.71 -1.27
C ASP A 183 17.80 -7.10 0.12
N ILE A 184 17.97 -5.78 0.20
CA ILE A 184 18.15 -5.09 1.49
C ILE A 184 16.87 -5.11 2.35
N SER A 185 15.68 -5.19 1.72
CA SER A 185 14.42 -5.39 2.44
C SER A 185 14.39 -6.78 3.10
N LEU A 186 14.83 -7.82 2.38
CA LEU A 186 14.91 -9.18 2.91
C LEU A 186 15.91 -9.27 4.08
N ASP A 187 17.03 -8.57 4.01
CA ASP A 187 18.00 -8.51 5.11
C ASP A 187 17.38 -7.87 6.37
N CYS A 188 16.62 -6.78 6.21
CA CYS A 188 15.91 -6.17 7.32
C CYS A 188 14.83 -7.11 7.90
N ILE A 189 14.10 -7.82 7.04
CA ILE A 189 13.07 -8.80 7.42
C ILE A 189 13.70 -9.97 8.18
N GLU A 190 14.83 -10.49 7.68
CA GLU A 190 15.60 -11.55 8.35
C GLU A 190 16.03 -11.13 9.76
N ALA A 191 16.59 -9.93 9.90
CA ALA A 191 17.06 -9.40 11.18
C ALA A 191 15.92 -9.27 12.21
N ILE A 192 14.73 -8.82 11.79
CA ILE A 192 13.54 -8.75 12.67
C ILE A 192 13.03 -10.15 12.98
N SER A 193 13.03 -11.06 12.00
CA SER A 193 12.53 -12.43 12.18
C SER A 193 13.35 -13.22 13.18
N GLY A 194 14.68 -13.02 13.20
CA GLY A 194 15.61 -13.66 14.13
C GLY A 194 15.64 -13.03 15.52
N ASP A 195 14.96 -11.91 15.75
CA ASP A 195 14.96 -11.23 17.03
C ASP A 195 14.02 -11.92 18.03
N SER A 196 14.58 -12.46 19.11
CA SER A 196 13.85 -13.18 20.14
C SER A 196 12.82 -12.32 20.88
N GLU A 197 12.93 -11.00 20.88
CA GLU A 197 11.95 -10.08 21.47
C GLU A 197 10.57 -10.25 20.81
N PHE A 198 10.55 -10.62 19.52
CA PHE A 198 9.33 -10.74 18.75
C PHE A 198 8.83 -12.19 18.60
N SER A 199 9.45 -13.17 19.24
CA SER A 199 9.12 -14.60 19.07
C SER A 199 7.64 -14.94 19.30
N ASN A 200 6.98 -14.27 20.24
CA ASN A 200 5.57 -14.50 20.58
C ASN A 200 4.58 -13.64 19.78
N TRP A 201 5.06 -12.71 18.95
CA TRP A 201 4.21 -11.82 18.17
C TRP A 201 3.98 -12.37 16.77
N GLN A 202 2.71 -12.61 16.41
CA GLN A 202 2.29 -13.18 15.13
C GLN A 202 1.87 -12.11 14.11
N GLY A 203 2.06 -10.81 14.41
CA GLY A 203 1.62 -9.70 13.58
C GLY A 203 2.68 -9.21 12.58
N PHE A 204 3.85 -9.85 12.47
CA PHE A 204 4.87 -9.43 11.52
C PHE A 204 4.53 -9.89 10.11
N GLY A 205 4.40 -8.93 9.20
CA GLY A 205 3.99 -9.17 7.83
C GLY A 205 4.92 -8.57 6.80
N VAL A 206 4.84 -9.09 5.59
CA VAL A 206 5.63 -8.68 4.43
C VAL A 206 4.75 -8.62 3.19
N VAL A 207 5.12 -7.78 2.22
CA VAL A 207 4.43 -7.67 0.94
C VAL A 207 5.26 -8.31 -0.17
N VAL A 208 4.62 -9.13 -1.01
CA VAL A 208 5.24 -9.75 -2.18
C VAL A 208 4.53 -9.29 -3.44
N GLN A 209 5.28 -8.77 -4.41
CA GLN A 209 4.78 -8.23 -5.66
C GLN A 209 4.90 -9.26 -6.79
N ALA A 210 3.79 -9.86 -7.19
CA ALA A 210 3.75 -10.93 -8.20
C ALA A 210 4.21 -10.52 -9.61
N TYR A 211 4.27 -9.21 -9.92
CA TYR A 211 4.80 -8.73 -11.19
C TYR A 211 6.32 -8.86 -11.29
N GLN A 212 7.03 -9.00 -10.16
CA GLN A 212 8.46 -9.29 -10.15
C GLN A 212 8.71 -10.75 -10.55
N LYS A 213 9.64 -10.97 -11.46
CA LYS A 213 10.04 -12.33 -11.90
C LYS A 213 10.59 -13.18 -10.75
N ARG A 214 11.13 -12.53 -9.72
CA ARG A 214 11.66 -13.16 -8.49
C ARG A 214 10.59 -13.55 -7.46
N ALA A 215 9.33 -13.10 -7.61
CA ALA A 215 8.30 -13.28 -6.58
C ALA A 215 8.12 -14.73 -6.07
N PRO A 216 8.09 -15.76 -6.93
CA PRO A 216 7.99 -17.15 -6.44
C PRO A 216 9.17 -17.58 -5.56
N TYR A 217 10.38 -17.09 -5.87
CA TYR A 217 11.60 -17.40 -5.12
C TYR A 217 11.68 -16.60 -3.82
N VAL A 218 11.14 -15.38 -3.80
CA VAL A 218 11.00 -14.60 -2.56
C VAL A 218 10.13 -15.35 -1.55
N LEU A 219 9.05 -15.99 -2.00
CA LEU A 219 8.24 -16.84 -1.13
C LEU A 219 9.00 -18.06 -0.61
N ASP A 220 9.93 -18.64 -1.39
CA ASP A 220 10.79 -19.72 -0.89
C ASP A 220 11.73 -19.23 0.21
N VAL A 221 12.35 -18.08 0.00
CA VAL A 221 13.23 -17.44 1.00
C VAL A 221 12.45 -17.13 2.29
N LEU A 222 11.26 -16.54 2.18
CA LEU A 222 10.42 -16.25 3.34
C LEU A 222 9.96 -17.52 4.07
N ALA A 223 9.64 -18.59 3.33
CA ALA A 223 9.28 -19.88 3.93
C ALA A 223 10.45 -20.49 4.72
N ASP A 224 11.65 -20.42 4.15
CA ASP A 224 12.88 -20.85 4.84
C ASP A 224 13.16 -20.02 6.10
N MET A 225 13.06 -18.68 6.01
CA MET A 225 13.15 -17.79 7.17
C MET A 225 12.12 -18.15 8.24
N GLY A 226 10.86 -18.36 7.84
CA GLY A 226 9.78 -18.73 8.77
C GLY A 226 10.12 -20.00 9.54
N ARG A 227 10.62 -21.03 8.86
CA ARG A 227 11.01 -22.30 9.49
C ARG A 227 12.25 -22.18 10.37
N ARG A 228 13.26 -21.40 9.94
CA ARG A 228 14.50 -21.19 10.72
C ARG A 228 14.25 -20.43 12.02
N HIS A 229 13.31 -19.47 12.01
CA HIS A 229 13.05 -18.59 13.15
C HIS A 229 11.73 -18.93 13.90
N ASP A 230 11.09 -20.07 13.55
CA ASP A 230 9.79 -20.47 14.09
C ASP A 230 8.75 -19.34 14.01
N ARG A 231 8.60 -18.77 12.80
CA ARG A 231 7.74 -17.62 12.53
C ARG A 231 6.68 -17.94 11.49
N ARG A 232 5.50 -17.38 11.70
CA ARG A 232 4.45 -17.34 10.70
C ARG A 232 4.26 -15.91 10.21
N PHE A 233 4.65 -15.64 8.96
CA PHE A 233 4.51 -14.32 8.35
C PHE A 233 3.09 -14.07 7.87
N MET A 234 2.57 -12.85 8.09
CA MET A 234 1.43 -12.34 7.35
C MET A 234 1.93 -11.90 5.95
N VAL A 235 1.59 -12.64 4.89
CA VAL A 235 2.11 -12.34 3.55
C VAL A 235 1.03 -11.71 2.69
N ARG A 236 1.18 -10.40 2.44
CA ARG A 236 0.33 -9.66 1.49
C ARG A 236 0.83 -9.87 0.08
N LEU A 237 0.09 -10.67 -0.69
CA LEU A 237 0.35 -10.85 -2.10
C LEU A 237 -0.38 -9.79 -2.92
N VAL A 238 0.37 -8.97 -3.64
CA VAL A 238 -0.12 -7.95 -4.56
C VAL A 238 0.34 -8.22 -5.98
N LYS A 239 -0.24 -7.56 -6.98
CA LYS A 239 0.28 -7.64 -8.36
C LYS A 239 1.54 -6.81 -8.53
N GLY A 240 1.57 -5.58 -8.03
CA GLY A 240 2.72 -4.68 -8.02
C GLY A 240 2.31 -3.23 -8.28
N ALA A 241 3.07 -2.29 -7.75
CA ALA A 241 2.71 -0.88 -7.74
C ALA A 241 3.59 0.04 -8.59
N TYR A 242 4.80 -0.38 -8.98
CA TYR A 242 5.81 0.49 -9.58
C TYR A 242 6.13 0.15 -11.04
N TRP A 243 5.19 -0.46 -11.79
CA TRP A 243 5.46 -1.03 -13.12
C TRP A 243 6.08 -0.03 -14.10
N ASP A 244 5.50 1.17 -14.22
CA ASP A 244 5.98 2.20 -15.14
C ASP A 244 7.41 2.65 -14.79
N MET A 245 7.69 2.80 -13.50
CA MET A 245 9.01 3.19 -13.00
C MET A 245 10.04 2.09 -13.25
N GLU A 246 9.70 0.82 -12.99
CA GLU A 246 10.58 -0.33 -13.23
C GLU A 246 10.95 -0.48 -14.71
N ILE A 247 9.97 -0.32 -15.60
CA ILE A 247 10.22 -0.38 -17.05
C ILE A 247 11.12 0.78 -17.48
N LYS A 248 10.77 2.01 -17.08
CA LYS A 248 11.55 3.20 -17.44
C LYS A 248 12.99 3.12 -16.93
N ARG A 249 13.18 2.74 -15.67
CA ARG A 249 14.50 2.60 -15.06
C ARG A 249 15.35 1.54 -15.74
N ALA A 250 14.77 0.38 -16.05
CA ALA A 250 15.48 -0.68 -16.77
C ALA A 250 15.95 -0.21 -18.16
N GLN A 251 15.13 0.57 -18.86
CA GLN A 251 15.50 1.17 -20.15
C GLN A 251 16.61 2.23 -20.00
N GLU A 252 16.50 3.12 -19.02
CA GLU A 252 17.51 4.14 -18.74
C GLU A 252 18.88 3.54 -18.38
N MET A 253 18.87 2.43 -17.65
CA MET A 253 20.08 1.69 -17.26
C MET A 253 20.63 0.79 -18.36
N GLY A 254 19.89 0.57 -19.44
CA GLY A 254 20.29 -0.30 -20.56
C GLY A 254 20.48 -1.76 -20.17
N VAL A 255 19.73 -2.26 -19.18
CA VAL A 255 19.79 -3.67 -18.78
C VAL A 255 19.15 -4.56 -19.83
N GLU A 256 19.63 -5.79 -19.98
CA GLU A 256 19.17 -6.74 -21.01
C GLU A 256 17.73 -7.20 -20.81
N ASP A 257 17.27 -7.25 -19.55
CA ASP A 257 15.92 -7.73 -19.20
C ASP A 257 15.30 -6.90 -18.09
N TYR A 258 13.97 -6.95 -17.99
CA TYR A 258 13.21 -6.23 -16.98
C TYR A 258 13.07 -7.06 -15.70
N PRO A 259 13.15 -6.44 -14.51
CA PRO A 259 12.92 -7.15 -13.24
C PRO A 259 11.46 -7.58 -13.06
N VAL A 260 10.56 -6.98 -13.84
CA VAL A 260 9.11 -7.21 -13.80
C VAL A 260 8.61 -7.78 -15.12
N PHE A 261 7.46 -8.45 -15.09
CA PHE A 261 6.79 -8.89 -16.32
C PHE A 261 6.28 -7.69 -17.12
N THR A 262 6.60 -7.67 -18.41
CA THR A 262 6.17 -6.61 -19.34
C THR A 262 4.73 -6.77 -19.83
N ARG A 263 4.17 -7.98 -19.72
CA ARG A 263 2.79 -8.29 -20.10
C ARG A 263 1.96 -8.60 -18.86
N LYS A 264 0.84 -7.90 -18.71
CA LYS A 264 -0.08 -8.05 -17.56
C LYS A 264 -0.51 -9.50 -17.32
N VAL A 265 -0.77 -10.26 -18.39
CA VAL A 265 -1.19 -11.67 -18.28
C VAL A 265 -0.15 -12.54 -17.57
N ASN A 266 1.14 -12.26 -17.73
CA ASN A 266 2.19 -12.98 -17.03
C ASN A 266 2.18 -12.67 -15.53
N THR A 267 1.90 -11.42 -15.16
CA THR A 267 1.67 -11.05 -13.76
C THR A 267 0.44 -11.76 -13.19
N ASP A 268 -0.64 -11.87 -13.95
CA ASP A 268 -1.85 -12.57 -13.49
C ASP A 268 -1.56 -14.07 -13.23
N VAL A 269 -0.81 -14.72 -14.09
CA VAL A 269 -0.37 -16.12 -13.89
C VAL A 269 0.57 -16.24 -12.69
N SER A 270 1.55 -15.36 -12.59
CA SER A 270 2.49 -15.31 -11.45
C SER A 270 1.75 -15.13 -10.13
N TYR A 271 0.75 -14.23 -10.07
CA TYR A 271 -0.08 -14.01 -8.88
C TYR A 271 -0.78 -15.31 -8.44
N LEU A 272 -1.37 -16.05 -9.36
CA LEU A 272 -2.03 -17.32 -9.06
C LEU A 272 -1.01 -18.40 -8.62
N GLY A 273 0.15 -18.46 -9.26
CA GLY A 273 1.23 -19.35 -8.84
C GLY A 273 1.74 -19.05 -7.44
N CYS A 274 1.94 -17.77 -7.12
CA CYS A 274 2.33 -17.31 -5.78
C CYS A 274 1.22 -17.60 -4.74
N ALA A 275 -0.05 -17.37 -5.09
CA ALA A 275 -1.17 -17.68 -4.20
C ALA A 275 -1.21 -19.18 -3.85
N ARG A 276 -1.06 -20.08 -4.84
CA ARG A 276 -0.95 -21.54 -4.57
C ARG A 276 0.22 -21.87 -3.65
N LYS A 277 1.36 -21.20 -3.82
CA LYS A 277 2.53 -21.39 -2.97
C LYS A 277 2.28 -20.95 -1.53
N LEU A 278 1.56 -19.85 -1.30
CA LEU A 278 1.14 -19.42 0.03
C LEU A 278 0.27 -20.49 0.71
N PHE A 279 -0.74 -21.02 0.01
CA PHE A 279 -1.59 -22.08 0.55
C PHE A 279 -0.89 -23.42 0.75
N ALA A 280 0.20 -23.68 0.03
CA ALA A 280 1.03 -24.86 0.23
C ALA A 280 1.97 -24.77 1.44
N ASN A 281 2.12 -23.58 2.04
CA ASN A 281 3.03 -23.31 3.16
C ASN A 281 2.32 -22.55 4.30
N THR A 282 1.12 -22.96 4.67
CA THR A 282 0.32 -22.32 5.73
C THR A 282 0.90 -22.54 7.13
N ASP A 283 1.86 -23.45 7.26
CA ASP A 283 2.69 -23.64 8.45
C ASP A 283 3.50 -22.36 8.80
N VAL A 284 3.95 -21.63 7.77
CA VAL A 284 4.77 -20.42 7.93
C VAL A 284 4.12 -19.15 7.35
N PHE A 285 2.97 -19.27 6.69
CA PHE A 285 2.29 -18.11 6.08
C PHE A 285 0.84 -17.99 6.53
N TYR A 286 0.44 -16.76 6.84
CA TYR A 286 -0.95 -16.31 6.83
C TYR A 286 -1.19 -15.52 5.53
N PRO A 287 -1.92 -16.09 4.54
CA PRO A 287 -2.10 -15.45 3.26
C PRO A 287 -3.03 -14.23 3.31
N GLN A 288 -2.56 -13.08 2.81
CA GLN A 288 -3.35 -11.85 2.62
C GLN A 288 -3.41 -11.56 1.12
N LEU A 289 -4.55 -11.86 0.47
CA LEU A 289 -4.70 -11.80 -0.98
C LEU A 289 -5.27 -10.45 -1.42
N ALA A 290 -4.39 -9.52 -1.83
CA ALA A 290 -4.78 -8.18 -2.26
C ALA A 290 -5.14 -8.17 -3.75
N THR A 291 -6.43 -8.03 -4.07
CA THR A 291 -6.92 -8.01 -5.45
C THR A 291 -8.32 -7.42 -5.56
N HIS A 292 -8.59 -6.80 -6.74
CA HIS A 292 -9.92 -6.36 -7.18
C HIS A 292 -10.45 -7.21 -8.35
N ASN A 293 -9.72 -8.24 -8.75
CA ASN A 293 -10.01 -9.05 -9.94
C ASN A 293 -10.84 -10.28 -9.55
N ALA A 294 -12.07 -10.39 -10.08
CA ALA A 294 -12.99 -11.48 -9.77
C ALA A 294 -12.42 -12.87 -10.11
N HIS A 295 -11.69 -13.01 -11.23
CA HIS A 295 -11.04 -14.27 -11.59
C HIS A 295 -9.98 -14.66 -10.56
N SER A 296 -9.16 -13.70 -10.09
CA SER A 296 -8.17 -13.97 -9.04
C SER A 296 -8.85 -14.41 -7.73
N ILE A 297 -9.96 -13.74 -7.34
CA ILE A 297 -10.74 -14.09 -6.15
C ILE A 297 -11.28 -15.52 -6.26
N SER A 298 -11.93 -15.86 -7.38
CA SER A 298 -12.50 -17.20 -7.60
C SER A 298 -11.43 -18.29 -7.58
N SER A 299 -10.27 -18.04 -8.22
CA SER A 299 -9.14 -18.98 -8.23
C SER A 299 -8.56 -19.17 -6.83
N VAL A 300 -8.43 -18.12 -6.05
CA VAL A 300 -7.94 -18.20 -4.65
C VAL A 300 -8.92 -18.99 -3.78
N LEU A 301 -10.22 -18.78 -3.93
CA LEU A 301 -11.23 -19.56 -3.20
C LEU A 301 -11.16 -21.05 -3.53
N GLU A 302 -10.90 -21.40 -4.77
CA GLU A 302 -10.66 -22.78 -5.20
C GLU A 302 -9.39 -23.38 -4.57
N PHE A 303 -8.29 -22.61 -4.52
CA PHE A 303 -7.05 -23.06 -3.89
C PHE A 303 -7.20 -23.22 -2.38
N ALA A 304 -7.95 -22.34 -1.73
CA ALA A 304 -8.20 -22.37 -0.29
C ALA A 304 -9.09 -23.54 0.13
N GLY A 305 -9.96 -24.02 -0.77
CA GLY A 305 -10.92 -25.09 -0.48
C GLY A 305 -11.78 -24.75 0.75
N ASN A 306 -11.67 -25.56 1.80
CA ASN A 306 -12.41 -25.35 3.05
C ASN A 306 -11.66 -24.46 4.06
N SER A 307 -10.41 -24.07 3.79
CA SER A 307 -9.65 -23.19 4.68
C SER A 307 -10.33 -21.83 4.83
N ARG A 308 -10.24 -21.28 6.04
CA ARG A 308 -10.63 -19.89 6.36
C ARG A 308 -9.46 -19.12 6.96
N ASP A 309 -8.29 -19.72 7.00
CA ASP A 309 -7.07 -19.17 7.57
C ASP A 309 -6.32 -18.33 6.52
N PHE A 310 -6.98 -17.32 6.00
CA PHE A 310 -6.49 -16.32 5.06
C PHE A 310 -7.49 -15.15 4.97
N GLU A 311 -7.08 -14.06 4.34
CA GLU A 311 -7.96 -12.92 4.09
C GLU A 311 -7.83 -12.36 2.67
N PHE A 312 -8.89 -11.72 2.19
CA PHE A 312 -8.83 -10.85 1.03
C PHE A 312 -8.63 -9.41 1.45
N GLN A 313 -7.80 -8.70 0.71
CA GLN A 313 -7.59 -7.27 0.91
C GLN A 313 -7.99 -6.46 -0.34
N ARG A 314 -8.47 -5.25 -0.12
CA ARG A 314 -8.77 -4.29 -1.16
C ARG A 314 -8.31 -2.89 -0.77
N LEU A 315 -8.00 -2.06 -1.75
CA LEU A 315 -7.74 -0.65 -1.51
C LEU A 315 -9.02 0.07 -1.12
N HIS A 316 -8.93 0.96 -0.13
CA HIS A 316 -10.05 1.81 0.26
C HIS A 316 -10.54 2.64 -0.92
N GLY A 317 -11.86 2.66 -1.14
CA GLY A 317 -12.50 3.42 -2.23
C GLY A 317 -12.47 2.75 -3.60
N MET A 318 -11.84 1.59 -3.75
CA MET A 318 -11.81 0.78 -4.97
C MET A 318 -12.59 -0.53 -4.77
N GLY A 319 -13.18 -1.07 -5.87
CA GLY A 319 -13.93 -2.32 -5.88
C GLY A 319 -15.43 -2.17 -5.68
#